data_e1ec3a06ac5159182f51235f81d99ecc
#
_entry.id   e1ec3a06ac5159182f51235f81d99ecc
#
_cell.length_a   1.000
_cell.length_b   1.000
_cell.length_c   1.000
_cell.angle_alpha   90.00
_cell.angle_beta   90.00
_cell.angle_gamma   90.00
#
_symmetry.space_group_name_H-M   'P 1'
#
loop_
_entity.id
_entity.type
_entity.pdbx_description
1 polymer ?
#
loop_
_entity_poly.entity_id
_entity_poly.type
_entity_poly.pdbx_seq_one_letter_code
_entity_poly.pdbx_strand_id
1 'polypeptide(L)' 'MNTDYYPASFTAFDALGDFYAATGNIPNAVACYRKALSLNPQELTKTKLDKLEHQ' A
#
# COMPACT_ATOMS: atom_id res chain seq x y z
N MET A 1 -10.73 -11.94 19.55
CA MET A 1 -10.79 -11.70 19.21
C MET A 1 -10.61 -11.22 18.42
N ASN A 2 -10.55 -11.12 17.94
CA ASN A 2 -10.45 -10.70 17.25
C ASN A 2 -10.47 -10.02 16.58
N THR A 3 -10.41 -9.73 16.39
CA THR A 3 -10.64 -8.90 15.96
C THR A 3 -10.14 -8.20 15.05
N ASP A 4 -9.77 -8.60 14.28
CA ASP A 4 -9.24 -8.05 13.42
C ASP A 4 -9.95 -7.51 12.51
N TYR A 5 -9.87 -6.52 12.22
CA TYR A 5 -10.55 -5.84 11.43
C TYR A 5 -9.84 -5.53 10.29
N TYR A 6 -8.63 -5.98 9.86
CA TYR A 6 -7.91 -5.62 8.72
C TYR A 6 -8.45 -6.41 7.60
N PRO A 7 -9.07 -5.84 6.64
CA PRO A 7 -9.57 -6.58 5.49
C PRO A 7 -8.38 -7.15 4.78
N ALA A 8 -8.54 -8.33 4.31
CA ALA A 8 -7.50 -9.00 3.55
C ALA A 8 -7.12 -8.18 2.32
N SER A 9 -8.06 -7.44 1.75
CA SER A 9 -7.77 -6.64 0.57
C SER A 9 -6.77 -5.54 0.86
N PHE A 10 -6.80 -4.95 2.03
CA PHE A 10 -5.81 -3.94 2.38
C PHE A 10 -4.41 -4.56 2.32
N THR A 11 -4.23 -5.72 2.92
CA THR A 11 -2.94 -6.39 2.94
C THR A 11 -2.49 -6.75 1.52
N ALA A 12 -3.43 -7.21 0.70
CA ALA A 12 -3.11 -7.59 -0.66
C ALA A 12 -2.63 -6.39 -1.47
N PHE A 13 -3.30 -5.25 -1.33
CA PHE A 13 -2.90 -4.06 -2.07
C PHE A 13 -1.56 -3.53 -1.58
N ASP A 14 -1.31 -3.60 -0.29
CA ASP A 14 -0.04 -3.17 0.27
C ASP A 14 1.09 -4.04 -0.28
N ALA A 15 0.89 -5.34 -0.30
CA ALA A 15 1.90 -6.27 -0.81
C ALA A 15 2.13 -6.07 -2.31
N LEU A 16 1.07 -5.83 -3.06
CA LEU A 16 1.19 -5.55 -4.48
C LEU A 16 1.98 -4.26 -4.72
N GLY A 17 1.71 -3.24 -3.91
CA GLY A 17 2.46 -2.01 -4.01
C GLY A 17 3.94 -2.24 -3.80
N ASP A 18 4.29 -3.05 -2.82
CA ASP A 18 5.69 -3.39 -2.57
C ASP A 18 6.29 -4.11 -3.77
N PHE A 19 5.56 -5.04 -4.34
CA PHE A 19 6.03 -5.79 -5.50
C PHE A 19 6.29 -4.85 -6.67
N TYR A 20 5.34 -3.99 -6.98
CA TYR A 20 5.50 -3.07 -8.11
C TYR A 20 6.65 -2.10 -7.85
N ALA A 21 6.80 -1.63 -6.63
CA ALA A 21 7.89 -0.72 -6.30
C ALA A 21 9.24 -1.41 -6.51
N ALA A 22 9.32 -2.68 -6.12
CA ALA A 22 10.57 -3.44 -6.26
C ALA A 22 10.92 -3.67 -7.71
N THR A 23 9.92 -3.79 -8.57
CA THR A 23 10.17 -4.03 -9.99
C THR A 23 10.29 -2.73 -10.79
N GLY A 24 10.18 -1.59 -10.12
CA GLY A 24 10.29 -0.31 -10.81
C GLY A 24 9.01 0.20 -11.41
N ASN A 25 7.90 -0.47 -11.17
CA ASN A 25 6.61 -0.08 -11.73
C ASN A 25 5.95 0.93 -10.79
N ILE A 26 6.52 2.10 -10.72
CA ILE A 26 6.12 3.10 -9.74
C ILE A 26 4.66 3.54 -9.87
N PRO A 27 4.14 3.82 -11.07
CA PRO A 27 2.74 4.23 -11.18
C PRO A 27 1.77 3.22 -10.60
N ASN A 28 2.02 1.94 -10.83
CA ASN A 28 1.17 0.89 -10.30
C ASN A 28 1.35 0.75 -8.80
N ALA A 29 2.58 0.91 -8.30
CA ALA A 29 2.84 0.86 -6.88
C ALA A 29 2.08 1.96 -6.16
N VAL A 30 2.09 3.17 -6.72
CA VAL A 30 1.36 4.29 -6.13
C VAL A 30 -0.13 3.99 -6.08
N ALA A 31 -0.66 3.45 -7.17
CA ALA A 31 -2.09 3.13 -7.21
C ALA A 31 -2.46 2.09 -6.14
N CYS A 32 -1.61 1.08 -5.98
CA CYS A 32 -1.87 0.05 -4.97
C CYS A 32 -1.81 0.60 -3.57
N TYR A 33 -0.82 1.43 -3.29
CA TYR A 33 -0.71 2.01 -1.95
C TYR A 33 -1.87 2.95 -1.66
N ARG A 34 -2.32 3.70 -2.65
CA ARG A 34 -3.47 4.56 -2.47
C ARG A 34 -4.71 3.76 -2.14
N LYS A 35 -4.88 2.65 -2.83
CA LYS A 35 -6.00 1.78 -2.57
C LYS A 35 -5.92 1.20 -1.16
N ALA A 36 -4.74 0.78 -0.76
CA ALA A 36 -4.55 0.24 0.58
C ALA A 36 -4.88 1.30 1.63
N LEU A 37 -4.46 2.53 1.40
CA LEU A 37 -4.74 3.61 2.33
C LEU A 37 -6.23 3.93 2.41
N SER A 38 -6.94 3.77 1.29
CA SER A 38 -8.37 3.98 1.27
C SER A 38 -9.08 2.95 2.15
N LEU A 39 -8.55 1.74 2.17
CA LEU A 39 -9.14 0.68 2.97
C LEU A 39 -8.69 0.74 4.42
N ASN A 40 -7.44 1.10 4.65
CA ASN A 40 -6.91 1.18 5.99
C ASN A 40 -5.73 2.17 6.01
N PRO A 41 -5.97 3.40 6.44
CA PRO A 41 -4.93 4.45 6.40
C PRO A 41 -3.87 4.20 7.47
N GLN A 42 -2.82 3.52 7.09
CA GLN A 42 -1.72 3.25 7.99
C GLN A 42 -0.56 4.16 7.71
N GLU A 43 0.10 4.58 8.76
CA GLU A 43 1.24 5.47 8.65
C GLU A 43 2.35 4.86 7.81
N LEU A 44 2.59 3.59 7.99
CA LEU A 44 3.65 2.90 7.27
C LEU A 44 3.40 2.94 5.77
N THR A 45 2.19 2.61 5.34
CA THR A 45 1.84 2.64 3.94
C THR A 45 1.92 4.05 3.39
N LYS A 46 1.52 5.01 4.19
CA LYS A 46 1.58 6.41 3.80
C LYS A 46 3.02 6.83 3.56
N THR A 47 3.93 6.42 4.41
CA THR A 47 5.34 6.73 4.26
C THR A 47 5.90 6.11 2.98
N LYS A 48 5.52 4.86 2.71
CA LYS A 48 5.96 4.21 1.49
C LYS A 48 5.49 4.95 0.26
N LEU A 49 4.23 5.34 0.25
CA LEU A 49 3.66 6.07 -0.86
C LEU A 49 4.36 7.40 -1.05
N ASP A 50 4.60 8.11 0.03
CA ASP A 50 5.25 9.40 -0.02
C ASP A 50 6.64 9.26 -0.67
N LYS A 51 7.38 8.25 -0.29
CA LYS A 51 8.70 8.03 -0.86
C LYS A 51 8.65 7.79 -2.36
N LEU A 52 7.65 7.06 -2.80
CA LEU A 52 7.52 6.80 -4.23
C LEU A 52 7.18 8.06 -5.00
N GLU A 53 6.33 8.90 -4.42
CA GLU A 53 5.91 10.11 -5.10
C GLU A 53 7.01 11.15 -5.13
N HIS A 54 7.98 11.02 -4.26
CA HIS A 54 9.05 11.97 -4.20
C HIS A 54 10.35 11.44 -4.79
N GLN A 55 10.28 10.39 -5.55
CA GLN A 55 11.48 9.84 -6.17
C GLN A 55 12.00 10.67 -7.33
#